data_c73ee2a8501433e32f75bc97e2035d64
#
_entry.id   c73ee2a8501433e32f75bc97e2035d64
#
_cell.length_a   1.000
_cell.length_b   1.000
_cell.length_c   1.000
_cell.angle_alpha   90.00
_cell.angle_beta   90.00
_cell.angle_gamma   90.00
#
_symmetry.space_group_name_H-M   'P 1'
#
loop_
_entity.id
_entity.type
_entity.pdbx_description
1 polymer ?
#
loop_
_entity_poly.entity_id
_entity_poly.type
_entity_poly.pdbx_seq_one_letter_code
_entity_poly.pdbx_strand_id
1 'polypeptide(L)'
;MFDELTKYKDVGHFSFFPSDNLRQVCKAPADKSGVYLIYAKKGRSTELVYIGCSGKVLDGVLQIRKAGLGGIKDRLVNGKQFGEPRRNSWKKQMLFEGMEKLDIYWYVTHSDNLVDCPRVIENKLLEKHMDVYRRLPRWNYEL
;
A
#
# COMPACT_ATOMS: atom_id res chain seq x y z
N MET A 1 -5.14 15.85 1.95
CA MET A 1 -5.73 14.99 3.01
C MET A 1 -4.67 14.33 3.90
N PHE A 2 -3.60 13.82 3.33
CA PHE A 2 -2.58 13.07 4.08
C PHE A 2 -1.30 13.88 4.26
N ASP A 3 -1.40 14.98 5.00
CA ASP A 3 -0.29 15.91 5.22
C ASP A 3 0.88 15.27 5.97
N GLU A 4 0.62 14.27 6.81
CA GLU A 4 1.66 13.54 7.54
C GLU A 4 2.62 12.78 6.62
N LEU A 5 2.27 12.57 5.35
CA LEU A 5 3.15 11.89 4.39
C LEU A 5 4.16 12.82 3.74
N THR A 6 3.97 14.15 3.83
CA THR A 6 4.82 15.12 3.12
C THR A 6 6.25 15.17 3.64
N LYS A 7 6.49 14.72 4.88
CA LYS A 7 7.83 14.71 5.48
C LYS A 7 8.72 13.58 4.95
N TYR A 8 8.14 12.55 4.34
CA TYR A 8 8.93 11.41 3.84
C TYR A 8 9.52 11.76 2.48
N LYS A 9 10.82 11.44 2.31
CA LYS A 9 11.59 11.79 1.10
C LYS A 9 11.79 10.61 0.17
N ASP A 10 11.82 9.39 0.72
CA ASP A 10 11.97 8.17 -0.07
C ASP A 10 10.57 7.66 -0.42
N VAL A 11 10.07 8.11 -1.55
CA VAL A 11 8.70 7.85 -2.01
C VAL A 11 8.70 7.51 -3.49
N GLY A 12 7.66 6.83 -3.92
CA GLY A 12 7.50 6.52 -5.34
C GLY A 12 6.10 6.05 -5.68
N HIS A 13 5.95 5.70 -6.93
CA HIS A 13 4.66 5.37 -7.48
C HIS A 13 4.83 4.46 -8.69
N PHE A 14 3.88 3.56 -8.89
CA PHE A 14 3.79 2.77 -10.11
C PHE A 14 2.32 2.44 -10.39
N SER A 15 2.05 2.09 -11.65
CA SER A 15 0.71 1.66 -12.08
C SER A 15 0.68 0.17 -12.33
N PHE A 16 -0.47 -0.43 -12.06
CA PHE A 16 -0.72 -1.86 -12.30
C PHE A 16 -2.01 -2.03 -13.09
N PHE A 17 -1.88 -2.61 -14.31
CA PHE A 17 -3.03 -2.95 -15.15
C PHE A 17 -3.36 -4.42 -15.00
N PRO A 18 -4.60 -4.87 -15.28
CA PRO A 18 -4.96 -6.29 -15.15
C PRO A 18 -4.08 -7.23 -15.98
N SER A 19 -3.50 -6.76 -17.09
CA SER A 19 -2.62 -7.57 -17.95
C SER A 19 -1.17 -7.61 -17.46
N ASP A 20 -0.80 -6.80 -16.46
CA ASP A 20 0.57 -6.72 -15.98
C ASP A 20 0.94 -7.87 -15.04
N ASN A 21 2.24 -8.12 -14.94
CA ASN A 21 2.82 -8.94 -13.89
C ASN A 21 3.20 -8.01 -12.72
N LEU A 22 2.51 -8.13 -11.59
CA LEU A 22 2.70 -7.24 -10.45
C LEU A 22 4.14 -7.26 -9.94
N ARG A 23 4.78 -8.42 -9.91
CA ARG A 23 6.18 -8.54 -9.47
C ARG A 23 7.12 -7.72 -10.35
N GLN A 24 6.86 -7.67 -11.65
CA GLN A 24 7.71 -6.93 -12.59
C GLN A 24 7.48 -5.42 -12.55
N VAL A 25 6.23 -4.98 -12.43
CA VAL A 25 5.91 -3.53 -12.46
C VAL A 25 6.07 -2.86 -11.10
N CYS A 26 6.13 -3.63 -10.01
CA CYS A 26 6.24 -3.07 -8.65
C CYS A 26 7.59 -2.37 -8.47
N LYS A 27 7.55 -1.07 -8.19
CA LYS A 27 8.74 -0.24 -7.97
C LYS A 27 9.05 -0.03 -6.50
N ALA A 28 8.24 -0.60 -5.60
CA ALA A 28 8.45 -0.43 -4.17
C ALA A 28 9.73 -1.14 -3.71
N PRO A 29 10.41 -0.62 -2.66
CA PRO A 29 11.67 -1.20 -2.20
C PRO A 29 11.48 -2.54 -1.50
N ALA A 30 12.48 -3.43 -1.67
CA ALA A 30 12.51 -4.75 -1.05
C ALA A 30 13.22 -4.75 0.31
N ASP A 31 13.85 -3.66 0.68
CA ASP A 31 14.68 -3.57 1.89
C ASP A 31 14.24 -2.45 2.84
N LYS A 32 13.02 -1.96 2.68
CA LYS A 32 12.51 -0.84 3.49
C LYS A 32 11.08 -1.05 3.93
N SER A 33 10.70 -0.35 4.98
CA SER A 33 9.37 -0.39 5.59
C SER A 33 8.62 0.91 5.34
N GLY A 34 7.31 0.84 5.31
CA GLY A 34 6.52 2.04 5.14
C GLY A 34 5.05 1.77 4.90
N VAL A 35 4.38 2.78 4.37
CA VAL A 35 2.95 2.72 4.05
C VAL A 35 2.74 2.87 2.56
N TYR A 36 1.58 2.43 2.09
CA TYR A 36 1.22 2.59 0.69
C TYR A 36 -0.27 2.88 0.54
N LEU A 37 -0.58 3.65 -0.51
CA LEU A 37 -1.93 4.04 -0.87
C LEU A 37 -2.23 3.46 -2.24
N ILE A 38 -3.41 2.86 -2.40
CA ILE A 38 -3.83 2.25 -3.65
C ILE A 38 -5.07 2.97 -4.16
N TYR A 39 -4.93 3.61 -5.31
CA TYR A 39 -6.02 4.30 -6.01
C TYR A 39 -6.44 3.46 -7.20
N ALA A 40 -7.75 3.26 -7.36
CA ALA A 40 -8.31 2.58 -8.52
C ALA A 40 -8.87 3.60 -9.49
N LYS A 41 -8.55 3.43 -10.77
CA LYS A 41 -9.11 4.25 -11.84
C LYS A 41 -10.16 3.47 -12.60
N LYS A 42 -11.34 4.08 -12.73
CA LYS A 42 -12.48 3.53 -13.47
C LYS A 42 -13.11 4.66 -14.28
N GLY A 43 -12.86 4.66 -15.60
CA GLY A 43 -13.28 5.77 -16.46
C GLY A 43 -12.62 7.08 -16.02
N ARG A 44 -13.43 8.08 -15.67
CA ARG A 44 -12.95 9.39 -15.19
C ARG A 44 -12.86 9.44 -13.65
N SER A 45 -13.28 8.39 -12.97
CA SER A 45 -13.28 8.35 -11.52
C SER A 45 -11.99 7.75 -10.99
N THR A 46 -11.49 8.32 -9.89
CA THR A 46 -10.37 7.79 -9.14
C THR A 46 -10.80 7.65 -7.69
N GLU A 47 -10.61 6.47 -7.12
CA GLU A 47 -11.01 6.16 -5.76
C GLU A 47 -9.83 5.59 -4.99
N LEU A 48 -9.58 6.11 -3.77
CA LEU A 48 -8.64 5.46 -2.85
C LEU A 48 -9.33 4.21 -2.29
N VAL A 49 -8.85 3.04 -2.70
CA VAL A 49 -9.49 1.76 -2.32
C VAL A 49 -8.80 1.04 -1.18
N TYR A 50 -7.53 1.34 -0.91
CA TYR A 50 -6.79 0.65 0.15
C TYR A 50 -5.65 1.47 0.71
N ILE A 51 -5.44 1.37 2.01
CA ILE A 51 -4.28 1.91 2.73
C ILE A 51 -3.65 0.74 3.48
N GLY A 52 -2.36 0.53 3.29
CA GLY A 52 -1.65 -0.59 3.91
C GLY A 52 -0.27 -0.22 4.39
N CYS A 53 0.40 -1.18 5.03
CA CYS A 53 1.76 -0.98 5.53
C CYS A 53 2.56 -2.27 5.48
N SER A 54 3.87 -2.12 5.60
CA SER A 54 4.83 -3.22 5.72
C SER A 54 5.89 -2.83 6.75
N GLY A 55 6.21 -3.77 7.64
CA GLY A 55 7.19 -3.56 8.70
C GLY A 55 6.55 -3.19 10.02
N LYS A 56 7.33 -3.28 11.08
CA LYS A 56 6.89 -2.97 12.45
C LYS A 56 8.07 -2.49 13.28
N VAL A 57 7.77 -1.89 14.42
CA VAL A 57 8.79 -1.51 15.40
C VAL A 57 8.54 -2.33 16.67
N LEU A 58 9.55 -3.09 17.12
CA LEU A 58 9.51 -3.88 18.33
C LEU A 58 10.63 -3.40 19.25
N ASP A 59 10.26 -3.00 20.48
CA ASP A 59 11.23 -2.52 21.49
C ASP A 59 12.16 -1.43 20.91
N GLY A 60 11.59 -0.52 20.14
CA GLY A 60 12.32 0.58 19.51
C GLY A 60 13.15 0.20 18.29
N VAL A 61 13.11 -1.07 17.86
CA VAL A 61 13.88 -1.57 16.72
C VAL A 61 12.96 -1.83 15.53
N LEU A 62 13.32 -1.23 14.39
CA LEU A 62 12.59 -1.42 13.14
C LEU A 62 12.79 -2.83 12.61
N GLN A 63 11.68 -3.49 12.28
CA GLN A 63 11.67 -4.82 11.67
C GLN A 63 11.19 -4.68 10.22
N ILE A 64 12.11 -4.86 9.28
CA ILE A 64 11.79 -4.86 7.85
C ILE A 64 11.37 -6.26 7.43
N ARG A 65 10.29 -6.36 6.64
CA ARG A 65 9.81 -7.65 6.14
C ARG A 65 10.90 -8.32 5.30
N LYS A 66 11.28 -9.53 5.68
CA LYS A 66 12.32 -10.31 4.98
C LYS A 66 11.76 -11.51 4.22
N ALA A 67 10.49 -11.84 4.41
CA ALA A 67 9.86 -12.97 3.72
C ALA A 67 9.75 -12.69 2.22
N GLY A 68 9.88 -13.74 1.41
CA GLY A 68 9.72 -13.65 -0.03
C GLY A 68 10.66 -12.63 -0.67
N LEU A 69 10.10 -11.61 -1.34
CA LEU A 69 10.85 -10.56 -2.00
C LEU A 69 11.39 -9.51 -1.03
N GLY A 70 10.89 -9.47 0.19
CA GLY A 70 11.27 -8.52 1.22
C GLY A 70 10.59 -7.16 1.12
N GLY A 71 10.58 -6.43 2.24
CA GLY A 71 10.13 -5.05 2.33
C GLY A 71 8.71 -4.76 1.87
N ILE A 72 8.48 -3.54 1.48
CA ILE A 72 7.19 -3.10 0.95
C ILE A 72 6.85 -3.90 -0.32
N LYS A 73 7.84 -4.18 -1.16
CA LYS A 73 7.63 -4.93 -2.40
C LYS A 73 7.00 -6.29 -2.16
N ASP A 74 7.52 -7.08 -1.21
CA ASP A 74 6.95 -8.39 -0.93
C ASP A 74 5.53 -8.28 -0.41
N ARG A 75 5.27 -7.34 0.49
CA ARG A 75 3.93 -7.14 1.03
C ARG A 75 2.92 -6.81 -0.07
N LEU A 76 3.29 -5.96 -1.02
CA LEU A 76 2.43 -5.61 -2.15
C LEU A 76 2.20 -6.77 -3.09
N VAL A 77 3.24 -7.53 -3.44
CA VAL A 77 3.16 -8.60 -4.45
C VAL A 77 2.55 -9.87 -3.87
N ASN A 78 3.02 -10.30 -2.70
CA ASN A 78 2.69 -11.59 -2.11
C ASN A 78 1.73 -11.51 -0.92
N GLY A 79 1.45 -10.32 -0.39
CA GLY A 79 0.47 -10.16 0.67
C GLY A 79 -0.89 -10.66 0.22
N LYS A 80 -1.60 -11.36 1.11
CA LYS A 80 -2.92 -11.90 0.79
C LYS A 80 -3.99 -10.84 0.87
N GLN A 81 -4.87 -10.86 -0.12
CA GLN A 81 -6.07 -10.03 -0.15
C GLN A 81 -7.09 -10.73 -1.06
N PHE A 82 -8.37 -10.68 -0.72
CA PHE A 82 -9.41 -11.40 -1.45
C PHE A 82 -9.12 -12.91 -1.54
N GLY A 83 -8.52 -13.49 -0.50
CA GLY A 83 -8.28 -14.93 -0.39
C GLY A 83 -7.04 -15.47 -1.09
N GLU A 84 -6.29 -14.63 -1.81
CA GLU A 84 -5.11 -15.05 -2.60
C GLU A 84 -4.01 -13.98 -2.48
N PRO A 85 -2.76 -14.31 -2.85
CA PRO A 85 -1.73 -13.30 -2.99
C PRO A 85 -2.14 -12.22 -3.99
N ARG A 86 -1.78 -10.98 -3.71
CA ARG A 86 -2.19 -9.82 -4.53
C ARG A 86 -1.81 -9.94 -6.00
N ARG A 87 -0.69 -10.58 -6.32
CA ARG A 87 -0.29 -10.80 -7.71
C ARG A 87 -1.33 -11.57 -8.53
N ASN A 88 -2.23 -12.29 -7.85
CA ASN A 88 -3.33 -13.03 -8.50
C ASN A 88 -4.68 -12.36 -8.23
N SER A 89 -4.94 -11.98 -6.98
CA SER A 89 -6.27 -11.53 -6.56
C SER A 89 -6.64 -10.15 -7.11
N TRP A 90 -5.66 -9.24 -7.22
CA TRP A 90 -5.95 -7.90 -7.71
C TRP A 90 -6.45 -7.89 -9.15
N LYS A 91 -5.86 -8.71 -10.02
CA LYS A 91 -6.32 -8.83 -11.42
C LYS A 91 -7.79 -9.25 -11.49
N LYS A 92 -8.15 -10.24 -10.71
CA LYS A 92 -9.53 -10.74 -10.66
C LYS A 92 -10.48 -9.70 -10.14
N GLN A 93 -10.12 -9.04 -9.04
CA GLN A 93 -10.95 -8.02 -8.42
C GLN A 93 -11.13 -6.80 -9.33
N MET A 94 -10.07 -6.37 -10.01
CA MET A 94 -10.12 -5.27 -10.96
C MET A 94 -11.06 -5.58 -12.12
N LEU A 95 -10.95 -6.77 -12.69
CA LEU A 95 -11.83 -7.20 -13.78
C LEU A 95 -13.29 -7.28 -13.32
N PHE A 96 -13.52 -7.79 -12.13
CA PHE A 96 -14.86 -7.90 -11.56
C PHE A 96 -15.49 -6.51 -11.36
N GLU A 97 -14.71 -5.53 -10.90
CA GLU A 97 -15.20 -4.17 -10.64
C GLU A 97 -15.11 -3.24 -11.86
N GLY A 98 -14.52 -3.69 -12.96
CA GLY A 98 -14.36 -2.85 -14.16
C GLY A 98 -13.32 -1.76 -14.00
N MET A 99 -12.29 -1.97 -13.19
CA MET A 99 -11.19 -1.01 -12.99
C MET A 99 -10.18 -1.11 -14.12
N GLU A 100 -9.74 0.04 -14.63
CA GLU A 100 -8.74 0.10 -15.69
C GLU A 100 -7.35 -0.15 -15.16
N LYS A 101 -7.01 0.44 -14.01
CA LYS A 101 -5.70 0.31 -13.38
C LYS A 101 -5.75 0.63 -11.90
N LEU A 102 -4.70 0.23 -11.20
CA LEU A 102 -4.39 0.69 -9.85
C LEU A 102 -3.16 1.56 -9.93
N ASP A 103 -3.18 2.69 -9.22
CA ASP A 103 -2.00 3.53 -9.00
C ASP A 103 -1.58 3.33 -7.54
N ILE A 104 -0.38 2.85 -7.33
CA ILE A 104 0.15 2.54 -6.02
C ILE A 104 1.23 3.56 -5.65
N TYR A 105 1.00 4.29 -4.56
CA TYR A 105 1.95 5.24 -3.99
C TYR A 105 2.54 4.67 -2.72
N TRP A 106 3.86 4.61 -2.64
CA TRP A 106 4.53 4.08 -1.46
C TRP A 106 5.43 5.14 -0.83
N TYR A 107 5.55 5.05 0.51
CA TYR A 107 6.27 6.02 1.34
C TYR A 107 7.08 5.24 2.35
N VAL A 108 8.40 5.39 2.31
CA VAL A 108 9.29 4.81 3.32
C VAL A 108 9.21 5.70 4.57
N THR A 109 8.88 5.12 5.71
CA THR A 109 8.60 5.87 6.93
C THR A 109 9.79 5.93 7.90
N HIS A 110 10.98 5.57 7.42
CA HIS A 110 12.21 5.65 8.21
C HIS A 110 13.36 6.19 7.39
N SER A 111 14.34 6.76 8.10
CA SER A 111 15.57 7.26 7.53
C SER A 111 16.62 7.24 8.65
N ASP A 112 17.83 7.77 8.40
CA ASP A 112 18.88 7.84 9.41
C ASP A 112 18.45 8.59 10.67
N ASN A 113 17.53 9.57 10.52
CA ASN A 113 17.11 10.45 11.61
C ASN A 113 15.66 10.22 12.05
N LEU A 114 14.96 9.25 11.46
CA LEU A 114 13.53 9.08 11.68
C LEU A 114 13.16 7.61 11.63
N VAL A 115 12.43 7.13 12.63
CA VAL A 115 11.88 5.77 12.64
C VAL A 115 10.42 5.85 13.05
N ASP A 116 9.53 6.03 12.07
CA ASP A 116 8.10 5.98 12.32
C ASP A 116 7.60 4.56 12.12
N CYS A 117 6.76 4.09 13.05
CA CYS A 117 6.15 2.77 12.94
C CYS A 117 5.12 2.78 11.80
N PRO A 118 5.29 1.93 10.76
CA PRO A 118 4.36 1.92 9.63
C PRO A 118 2.89 1.74 10.04
N ARG A 119 2.62 0.87 11.01
CA ARG A 119 1.25 0.63 11.46
C ARG A 119 0.62 1.86 12.12
N VAL A 120 1.41 2.63 12.88
CA VAL A 120 0.92 3.87 13.50
C VAL A 120 0.55 4.88 12.42
N ILE A 121 1.38 5.01 11.38
CA ILE A 121 1.08 5.92 10.27
C ILE A 121 -0.13 5.43 9.50
N GLU A 122 -0.20 4.14 9.19
CA GLU A 122 -1.37 3.54 8.54
C GLU A 122 -2.67 3.88 9.29
N ASN A 123 -2.67 3.70 10.61
CA ASN A 123 -3.83 3.99 11.43
C ASN A 123 -4.24 5.46 11.36
N LYS A 124 -3.28 6.37 11.38
CA LYS A 124 -3.56 7.81 11.23
C LYS A 124 -4.22 8.13 9.89
N LEU A 125 -3.75 7.49 8.81
CA LEU A 125 -4.34 7.69 7.48
C LEU A 125 -5.76 7.13 7.42
N LEU A 126 -5.99 5.97 8.02
CA LEU A 126 -7.31 5.35 8.07
C LEU A 126 -8.29 6.20 8.89
N GLU A 127 -7.84 6.76 10.01
CA GLU A 127 -8.65 7.67 10.82
C GLU A 127 -9.06 8.91 10.04
N LYS A 128 -8.13 9.51 9.30
CA LYS A 128 -8.44 10.68 8.46
C LYS A 128 -9.44 10.34 7.36
N HIS A 129 -9.29 9.20 6.72
CA HIS A 129 -10.25 8.76 5.71
C HIS A 129 -11.64 8.58 6.33
N MET A 130 -11.70 7.97 7.52
CA MET A 130 -12.96 7.79 8.25
C MET A 130 -13.60 9.14 8.60
N ASP A 131 -12.80 10.12 9.04
CA ASP A 131 -13.29 11.44 9.39
C ASP A 131 -13.92 12.16 8.19
N VAL A 132 -13.31 12.03 7.01
CA VAL A 132 -13.76 12.72 5.80
C VAL A 132 -14.93 11.98 5.13
N TYR A 133 -14.82 10.66 4.97
CA TYR A 133 -15.77 9.88 4.18
C TYR A 133 -16.75 9.05 5.01
N ARG A 134 -16.59 9.01 6.34
CA ARG A 134 -17.41 8.23 7.27
C ARG A 134 -17.35 6.72 7.02
N ARG A 135 -16.28 6.27 6.38
CA ARG A 135 -16.01 4.84 6.11
C ARG A 135 -14.52 4.65 5.85
N LEU A 136 -14.06 3.40 5.95
CA LEU A 136 -12.73 3.02 5.50
C LEU A 136 -12.70 2.91 3.97
N PRO A 137 -11.52 2.95 3.34
CA PRO A 137 -11.43 2.58 1.93
C PRO A 137 -12.04 1.19 1.71
N ARG A 138 -12.70 0.99 0.57
CA ARG A 138 -13.53 -0.20 0.38
C ARG A 138 -12.79 -1.52 0.54
N TRP A 139 -11.54 -1.59 0.10
CA TRP A 139 -10.75 -2.82 0.20
C TRP A 139 -10.14 -3.04 1.59
N ASN A 140 -10.21 -2.06 2.49
CA ASN A 140 -9.76 -2.23 3.87
C ASN A 140 -10.73 -3.03 4.73
N TYR A 141 -11.90 -3.34 4.22
CA TYR A 141 -12.83 -4.28 4.87
C TYR A 141 -12.52 -5.73 4.53
N GLU A 142 -11.67 -5.97 3.55
CA GLU A 142 -11.27 -7.31 3.13
C GLU A 142 -10.15 -7.81 4.04
N LEU A 143 -10.36 -8.97 4.64
CA LEU A 143 -9.41 -9.58 5.57
C LEU A 143 -8.63 -10.72 4.94
#